data_b88a55b7a16b868c24535e5a2b940c6e
#
_entry.id   b88a55b7a16b868c24535e5a2b940c6e
#
_cell.length_a   1.000
_cell.length_b   1.000
_cell.length_c   1.000
_cell.angle_alpha   90.00
_cell.angle_beta   90.00
_cell.angle_gamma   90.00
#
_symmetry.space_group_name_H-M   'P 1'
#
loop_
_entity.id
_entity.type
_entity.pdbx_description
1 polymer ?
#
loop_
_entity_poly.entity_id
_entity_poly.type
_entity_poly.pdbx_seq_one_letter_code
_entity_poly.pdbx_strand_id
1 'polypeptide(L)'
;MSTIMSSGTLSDKISALTLSIQESPLHNRKAFESLITLAGKKNRGQAIAALGALVDLLGNGAVLPDDRRLRPFGGQPALFGALQDSASQTWVAGQILPGKLTKAHLVMWAYEDWLKAAYFRIIQLLEVWCSDEIEYSRSRALDFVFGLLKNKPEQEANLLRLLVNKLGDRERKIASRASYLLLQLLNVHPGMKGIVIGTVEQEVLLKPGQSLRTKYTAINTLNQTILSTREPSIADKLLRIYFDMFLALLKSGVLGNVGALNGDKRDGGTPRKKSNPSGSLTVGNEQDVAQKLVSALLTGVNRAIPFATTEDSTLEKHLDTLFRITHSSNFNTSIQALMLIQQLATSKQLAVDRFYRTLYESLLDPRLITSSKHALYLNLIFRAMKNDADVRRVKAFVKRLIQILTLHQPSFTCGVLFLISELQKTFPDLRTLLDDPEEADDDGEEVYKDVCEDGKLDNVETQGVTSSFVSPATAYDGRKRDPEHSNAHRSCLWELVSCPHPPPHQGLIQMT
;
A
#
# COMPACT_ATOMS: atom_id res chain seq x y z
N MET A 1 -52.08 -20.86 -8.31
CA MET A 1 -51.08 -20.24 -9.21
C MET A 1 -51.71 -19.27 -10.21
N SER A 2 -52.64 -19.63 -11.09
CA SER A 2 -53.15 -18.72 -12.13
C SER A 2 -53.83 -17.45 -11.56
N THR A 3 -54.59 -17.55 -10.49
CA THR A 3 -55.21 -16.41 -9.79
C THR A 3 -54.22 -15.44 -9.18
N ILE A 4 -53.13 -15.92 -8.57
CA ILE A 4 -52.04 -15.07 -8.03
C ILE A 4 -51.29 -14.37 -9.16
N MET A 5 -51.08 -15.06 -10.26
CA MET A 5 -50.39 -14.47 -11.42
C MET A 5 -51.22 -13.38 -12.13
N SER A 6 -52.57 -13.49 -12.10
CA SER A 6 -53.47 -12.53 -12.74
C SER A 6 -53.80 -11.32 -11.85
N SER A 7 -54.14 -11.54 -10.58
CA SER A 7 -54.66 -10.51 -9.67
C SER A 7 -53.81 -10.21 -8.44
N GLY A 8 -52.74 -10.99 -8.19
CA GLY A 8 -51.86 -10.81 -7.04
C GLY A 8 -50.95 -9.56 -7.10
N THR A 9 -50.48 -9.12 -5.94
CA THR A 9 -49.45 -8.07 -5.85
C THR A 9 -48.17 -8.53 -6.53
N LEU A 10 -47.26 -7.60 -6.84
CA LEU A 10 -45.99 -7.95 -7.45
C LEU A 10 -45.15 -8.88 -6.58
N SER A 11 -45.14 -8.64 -5.26
CA SER A 11 -44.49 -9.52 -4.29
C SER A 11 -45.02 -10.93 -4.35
N ASP A 12 -46.38 -11.09 -4.40
CA ASP A 12 -47.01 -12.40 -4.50
C ASP A 12 -46.65 -13.10 -5.81
N LYS A 13 -46.57 -12.35 -6.91
CA LYS A 13 -46.13 -12.90 -8.21
C LYS A 13 -44.70 -13.40 -8.16
N ILE A 14 -43.76 -12.61 -7.59
CA ILE A 14 -42.36 -13.01 -7.43
C ILE A 14 -42.26 -14.26 -6.55
N SER A 15 -42.95 -14.28 -5.41
CA SER A 15 -42.97 -15.44 -4.48
C SER A 15 -43.55 -16.70 -5.14
N ALA A 16 -44.64 -16.55 -5.90
CA ALA A 16 -45.27 -17.66 -6.62
C ALA A 16 -44.33 -18.22 -7.72
N LEU A 17 -43.66 -17.35 -8.47
CA LEU A 17 -42.68 -17.77 -9.46
C LEU A 17 -41.48 -18.49 -8.79
N THR A 18 -40.99 -17.96 -7.67
CA THR A 18 -39.88 -18.54 -6.90
C THR A 18 -40.20 -19.94 -6.41
N LEU A 19 -41.36 -20.10 -5.79
CA LEU A 19 -41.85 -21.42 -5.31
C LEU A 19 -42.01 -22.42 -6.47
N SER A 20 -42.58 -21.99 -7.59
CA SER A 20 -42.73 -22.84 -8.77
C SER A 20 -41.40 -23.33 -9.31
N ILE A 21 -40.36 -22.46 -9.31
CA ILE A 21 -39.00 -22.83 -9.77
C ILE A 21 -38.37 -23.79 -8.74
N GLN A 22 -38.53 -23.57 -7.42
CA GLN A 22 -38.00 -24.44 -6.39
C GLN A 22 -38.61 -25.85 -6.45
N GLU A 23 -39.90 -25.94 -6.75
CA GLU A 23 -40.61 -27.23 -6.87
C GLU A 23 -40.05 -28.06 -8.04
N SER A 24 -39.87 -27.45 -9.20
CA SER A 24 -39.30 -28.13 -10.37
C SER A 24 -38.58 -27.17 -11.32
N PRO A 25 -37.27 -26.98 -11.17
CA PRO A 25 -36.51 -26.04 -11.99
C PRO A 25 -36.49 -26.39 -13.49
N LEU A 26 -36.45 -27.69 -13.79
CA LEU A 26 -36.43 -28.20 -15.16
C LEU A 26 -37.72 -27.89 -15.94
N HIS A 27 -38.88 -28.06 -15.30
CA HIS A 27 -40.17 -27.88 -15.95
C HIS A 27 -40.66 -26.43 -15.96
N ASN A 28 -40.23 -25.63 -15.00
CA ASN A 28 -40.66 -24.24 -14.83
C ASN A 28 -39.67 -23.21 -15.43
N ARG A 29 -39.00 -23.57 -16.53
CA ARG A 29 -38.07 -22.66 -17.25
C ARG A 29 -38.71 -21.33 -17.65
N LYS A 30 -40.00 -21.31 -18.05
CA LYS A 30 -40.75 -20.09 -18.36
C LYS A 30 -40.91 -19.17 -17.16
N ALA A 31 -41.13 -19.73 -15.95
CA ALA A 31 -41.19 -18.96 -14.71
C ALA A 31 -39.83 -18.28 -14.42
N PHE A 32 -38.73 -19.01 -14.65
CA PHE A 32 -37.38 -18.47 -14.48
C PHE A 32 -37.12 -17.33 -15.46
N GLU A 33 -37.45 -17.47 -16.74
CA GLU A 33 -37.33 -16.39 -17.74
C GLU A 33 -38.19 -15.18 -17.41
N SER A 34 -39.40 -15.39 -16.83
CA SER A 34 -40.25 -14.30 -16.36
C SER A 34 -39.60 -13.50 -15.21
N LEU A 35 -38.93 -14.17 -14.27
CA LEU A 35 -38.14 -13.48 -13.22
C LEU A 35 -36.98 -12.69 -13.80
N ILE A 36 -36.22 -13.24 -14.75
CA ILE A 36 -35.14 -12.51 -15.42
C ILE A 36 -35.68 -11.27 -16.14
N THR A 37 -36.83 -11.40 -16.81
CA THR A 37 -37.46 -10.26 -17.50
C THR A 37 -37.92 -9.19 -16.51
N LEU A 38 -38.46 -9.59 -15.33
CA LEU A 38 -38.81 -8.66 -14.25
C LEU A 38 -37.59 -7.94 -13.69
N ALA A 39 -36.47 -8.64 -13.53
CA ALA A 39 -35.19 -8.08 -13.08
C ALA A 39 -34.58 -7.06 -14.05
N GLY A 40 -34.90 -7.18 -15.35
CA GLY A 40 -34.48 -6.23 -16.40
C GLY A 40 -35.38 -4.98 -16.54
N LYS A 41 -36.50 -4.88 -15.81
CA LYS A 41 -37.41 -3.73 -15.91
C LYS A 41 -36.80 -2.46 -15.32
N LYS A 42 -37.21 -1.29 -15.86
CA LYS A 42 -36.77 0.04 -15.39
C LYS A 42 -37.27 0.39 -13.97
N ASN A 43 -38.35 -0.27 -13.49
CA ASN A 43 -38.84 -0.05 -12.13
C ASN A 43 -37.90 -0.68 -11.11
N ARG A 44 -37.13 0.15 -10.42
CA ARG A 44 -36.06 -0.27 -9.49
C ARG A 44 -36.56 -1.19 -8.37
N GLY A 45 -37.68 -0.86 -7.74
CA GLY A 45 -38.24 -1.68 -6.67
C GLY A 45 -38.58 -3.10 -7.11
N GLN A 46 -39.21 -3.23 -8.29
CA GLN A 46 -39.55 -4.51 -8.88
C GLN A 46 -38.33 -5.32 -9.30
N ALA A 47 -37.40 -4.66 -9.96
CA ALA A 47 -36.18 -5.30 -10.47
C ALA A 47 -35.29 -5.80 -9.34
N ILE A 48 -35.08 -5.01 -8.27
CA ILE A 48 -34.28 -5.41 -7.10
C ILE A 48 -34.95 -6.58 -6.37
N ALA A 49 -36.26 -6.57 -6.21
CA ALA A 49 -36.97 -7.68 -5.59
C ALA A 49 -36.85 -8.98 -6.41
N ALA A 50 -37.02 -8.89 -7.74
CA ALA A 50 -36.82 -10.04 -8.64
C ALA A 50 -35.38 -10.54 -8.67
N LEU A 51 -34.39 -9.63 -8.66
CA LEU A 51 -32.97 -9.99 -8.54
C LEU A 51 -32.67 -10.67 -7.22
N GLY A 52 -33.22 -10.17 -6.09
CA GLY A 52 -33.06 -10.80 -4.79
C GLY A 52 -33.58 -12.23 -4.80
N ALA A 53 -34.78 -12.47 -5.33
CA ALA A 53 -35.35 -13.80 -5.47
C ALA A 53 -34.49 -14.73 -6.36
N LEU A 54 -33.94 -14.21 -7.48
CA LEU A 54 -33.03 -14.98 -8.35
C LEU A 54 -31.71 -15.33 -7.63
N VAL A 55 -31.15 -14.39 -6.89
CA VAL A 55 -29.91 -14.61 -6.12
C VAL A 55 -30.13 -15.65 -5.00
N ASP A 56 -31.26 -15.60 -4.31
CA ASP A 56 -31.63 -16.60 -3.29
C ASP A 56 -31.83 -18.00 -3.90
N LEU A 57 -32.47 -18.08 -5.06
CA LEU A 57 -32.64 -19.36 -5.79
C LEU A 57 -31.32 -19.96 -6.25
N LEU A 58 -30.43 -19.14 -6.75
CA LEU A 58 -29.16 -19.57 -7.34
C LEU A 58 -28.06 -19.72 -6.30
N GLY A 59 -28.00 -18.85 -5.31
CA GLY A 59 -26.97 -18.86 -4.27
C GLY A 59 -27.24 -19.88 -3.17
N ASN A 60 -28.42 -19.82 -2.55
CA ASN A 60 -28.81 -20.66 -1.43
C ASN A 60 -29.64 -21.87 -1.84
N GLY A 61 -30.25 -21.85 -3.04
CA GLY A 61 -31.08 -22.92 -3.58
C GLY A 61 -30.28 -24.04 -4.24
N ALA A 62 -30.98 -25.14 -4.52
CA ALA A 62 -30.43 -26.32 -5.17
C ALA A 62 -30.35 -26.22 -6.72
N VAL A 63 -30.61 -25.05 -7.30
CA VAL A 63 -30.64 -24.87 -8.76
C VAL A 63 -29.24 -24.95 -9.37
N LEU A 64 -28.22 -24.40 -8.69
CA LEU A 64 -26.82 -24.50 -9.08
C LEU A 64 -26.09 -25.55 -8.23
N PRO A 65 -25.17 -26.34 -8.82
CA PRO A 65 -24.31 -27.24 -8.07
C PRO A 65 -23.37 -26.45 -7.15
N ASP A 66 -23.04 -27.02 -5.99
CA ASP A 66 -22.19 -26.35 -4.98
C ASP A 66 -20.69 -26.50 -5.25
N ASP A 67 -20.30 -27.61 -5.87
CA ASP A 67 -18.92 -28.10 -5.97
C ASP A 67 -18.31 -27.94 -7.38
N ARG A 68 -19.12 -27.66 -8.41
CA ARG A 68 -18.65 -27.59 -9.78
C ARG A 68 -19.26 -26.44 -10.58
N ARG A 69 -18.57 -26.05 -11.63
CA ARG A 69 -19.08 -25.12 -12.64
C ARG A 69 -20.04 -25.82 -13.60
N LEU A 70 -20.99 -25.06 -14.14
CA LEU A 70 -21.89 -25.53 -15.20
C LEU A 70 -21.10 -25.83 -16.47
N ARG A 71 -21.43 -26.95 -17.13
CA ARG A 71 -20.82 -27.38 -18.39
C ARG A 71 -21.71 -27.04 -19.56
N PRO A 72 -21.14 -26.57 -20.68
CA PRO A 72 -21.89 -26.43 -21.92
C PRO A 72 -22.27 -27.83 -22.43
N PHE A 73 -23.33 -27.90 -23.25
CA PHE A 73 -23.81 -29.18 -23.80
C PHE A 73 -22.70 -29.99 -24.47
N GLY A 74 -21.92 -29.37 -25.34
CA GLY A 74 -20.78 -30.00 -26.02
C GLY A 74 -19.58 -30.34 -25.11
N GLY A 75 -19.54 -29.83 -23.87
CA GLY A 75 -18.45 -30.09 -22.89
C GLY A 75 -18.75 -31.20 -21.91
N GLN A 76 -19.82 -31.97 -22.09
CA GLN A 76 -20.19 -33.06 -21.19
C GLN A 76 -19.29 -34.29 -21.39
N PRO A 77 -18.62 -34.81 -20.34
CA PRO A 77 -17.62 -35.88 -20.50
C PRO A 77 -18.24 -37.16 -21.03
N ALA A 78 -19.45 -37.52 -20.65
CA ALA A 78 -20.13 -38.70 -21.12
C ALA A 78 -20.54 -38.61 -22.61
N LEU A 79 -20.75 -37.40 -23.13
CA LEU A 79 -21.02 -37.14 -24.55
C LEU A 79 -19.76 -37.43 -25.38
N PHE A 80 -18.60 -36.93 -24.95
CA PHE A 80 -17.33 -37.19 -25.64
C PHE A 80 -16.99 -38.69 -25.68
N GLY A 81 -17.14 -39.43 -24.57
CA GLY A 81 -16.90 -40.87 -24.54
C GLY A 81 -17.80 -41.62 -25.52
N ALA A 82 -19.09 -41.29 -25.52
CA ALA A 82 -20.04 -41.97 -26.44
C ALA A 82 -19.80 -41.62 -27.91
N LEU A 83 -19.34 -40.39 -28.23
CA LEU A 83 -18.98 -40.00 -29.59
C LEU A 83 -17.66 -40.61 -30.06
N GLN A 84 -16.67 -40.82 -29.19
CA GLN A 84 -15.41 -41.47 -29.50
C GLN A 84 -15.64 -42.96 -29.83
N ASP A 85 -16.49 -43.64 -29.07
CA ASP A 85 -16.83 -45.05 -29.31
C ASP A 85 -17.63 -45.24 -30.62
N SER A 86 -18.30 -44.21 -31.12
CA SER A 86 -19.14 -44.22 -32.32
C SER A 86 -18.60 -43.38 -33.49
N ALA A 87 -17.31 -43.04 -33.50
CA ALA A 87 -16.70 -42.08 -34.45
C ALA A 87 -16.85 -42.44 -35.94
N SER A 88 -17.22 -43.71 -36.27
CA SER A 88 -17.43 -44.19 -37.65
C SER A 88 -18.89 -44.12 -38.12
N GLN A 89 -19.84 -43.75 -37.25
CA GLN A 89 -21.27 -43.74 -37.65
C GLN A 89 -21.84 -42.34 -37.70
N THR A 90 -22.40 -41.97 -38.88
CA THR A 90 -23.23 -40.78 -38.99
C THR A 90 -24.57 -41.00 -38.29
N TRP A 91 -24.82 -40.33 -37.19
CA TRP A 91 -26.05 -40.45 -36.43
C TRP A 91 -27.17 -39.58 -37.04
N VAL A 92 -28.36 -40.17 -37.24
CA VAL A 92 -29.55 -39.51 -37.81
C VAL A 92 -30.63 -39.46 -36.73
N ALA A 93 -31.42 -38.38 -36.74
CA ALA A 93 -32.53 -38.18 -35.80
C ALA A 93 -33.49 -39.36 -35.81
N GLY A 94 -33.76 -39.94 -34.64
CA GLY A 94 -34.61 -41.13 -34.48
C GLY A 94 -33.89 -42.47 -34.24
N GLN A 95 -32.57 -42.53 -34.45
CA GLN A 95 -31.76 -43.70 -34.09
C GLN A 95 -31.49 -43.83 -32.59
N ILE A 96 -31.17 -45.02 -32.14
CA ILE A 96 -30.81 -45.30 -30.76
C ILE A 96 -29.55 -44.53 -30.41
N LEU A 97 -29.53 -43.89 -29.24
CA LEU A 97 -28.39 -43.07 -28.76
C LEU A 97 -27.16 -43.96 -28.58
N PRO A 98 -25.98 -43.48 -28.97
CA PRO A 98 -24.74 -44.23 -28.84
C PRO A 98 -24.35 -44.50 -27.36
N GLY A 99 -23.82 -45.66 -27.09
CA GLY A 99 -23.34 -46.02 -25.74
C GLY A 99 -24.44 -46.15 -24.70
N LYS A 100 -24.16 -45.71 -23.47
CA LYS A 100 -25.09 -45.71 -22.33
C LYS A 100 -25.95 -44.45 -22.20
N LEU A 101 -26.02 -43.63 -23.26
CA LEU A 101 -26.77 -42.38 -23.23
C LEU A 101 -28.28 -42.62 -23.24
N THR A 102 -28.99 -41.90 -22.44
CA THR A 102 -30.48 -41.90 -22.39
C THR A 102 -31.03 -40.53 -22.77
N LYS A 103 -32.27 -40.48 -23.20
CA LYS A 103 -32.98 -39.20 -23.46
C LYS A 103 -32.95 -38.28 -22.24
N ALA A 104 -33.00 -38.84 -21.01
CA ALA A 104 -32.92 -38.07 -19.79
C ALA A 104 -31.58 -37.32 -19.65
N HIS A 105 -30.47 -37.96 -19.98
CA HIS A 105 -29.14 -37.29 -19.98
C HIS A 105 -29.11 -36.09 -20.94
N LEU A 106 -29.64 -36.23 -22.14
CA LEU A 106 -29.68 -35.13 -23.12
C LEU A 106 -30.56 -33.95 -22.64
N VAL A 107 -31.71 -34.25 -22.01
CA VAL A 107 -32.58 -33.20 -21.44
C VAL A 107 -31.88 -32.47 -20.29
N MET A 108 -31.20 -33.21 -19.40
CA MET A 108 -30.44 -32.63 -18.28
C MET A 108 -29.26 -31.76 -18.80
N TRP A 109 -28.53 -32.22 -19.79
CA TRP A 109 -27.42 -31.43 -20.37
C TRP A 109 -27.89 -30.20 -21.14
N ALA A 110 -29.00 -30.29 -21.85
CA ALA A 110 -29.62 -29.15 -22.52
C ALA A 110 -30.14 -28.12 -21.48
N TYR A 111 -30.68 -28.58 -20.37
CA TYR A 111 -31.06 -27.70 -19.26
C TYR A 111 -29.85 -27.04 -18.60
N GLU A 112 -28.76 -27.76 -18.37
CA GLU A 112 -27.53 -27.22 -17.79
C GLU A 112 -26.93 -26.14 -18.69
N ASP A 113 -26.90 -26.36 -19.99
CA ASP A 113 -26.40 -25.39 -21.00
C ASP A 113 -27.30 -24.12 -21.02
N TRP A 114 -28.62 -24.30 -21.04
CA TRP A 114 -29.57 -23.20 -20.94
C TRP A 114 -29.40 -22.43 -19.63
N LEU A 115 -29.23 -23.12 -18.50
CA LEU A 115 -29.04 -22.50 -17.18
C LEU A 115 -27.76 -21.68 -17.14
N LYS A 116 -26.68 -22.16 -17.75
CA LYS A 116 -25.42 -21.44 -17.91
C LYS A 116 -25.61 -20.12 -18.65
N ALA A 117 -26.34 -20.15 -19.76
CA ALA A 117 -26.66 -18.94 -20.53
C ALA A 117 -27.59 -18.00 -19.76
N ALA A 118 -28.58 -18.53 -19.03
CA ALA A 118 -29.47 -17.74 -18.17
C ALA A 118 -28.72 -17.07 -17.02
N TYR A 119 -27.81 -17.79 -16.36
CA TYR A 119 -26.96 -17.23 -15.31
C TYR A 119 -26.07 -16.10 -15.81
N PHE A 120 -25.49 -16.25 -16.99
CA PHE A 120 -24.70 -15.17 -17.60
C PHE A 120 -25.54 -13.91 -17.86
N ARG A 121 -26.78 -14.05 -18.33
CA ARG A 121 -27.72 -12.91 -18.47
C ARG A 121 -28.00 -12.22 -17.12
N ILE A 122 -28.12 -12.98 -16.04
CA ILE A 122 -28.30 -12.40 -14.70
C ILE A 122 -27.09 -11.60 -14.28
N ILE A 123 -25.87 -12.07 -14.57
CA ILE A 123 -24.64 -11.32 -14.29
C ILE A 123 -24.60 -10.02 -15.09
N GLN A 124 -24.99 -10.03 -16.35
CA GLN A 124 -25.12 -8.81 -17.17
C GLN A 124 -26.12 -7.81 -16.57
N LEU A 125 -27.26 -8.28 -16.05
CA LEU A 125 -28.19 -7.43 -15.33
C LEU A 125 -27.58 -6.85 -14.05
N LEU A 126 -26.84 -7.65 -13.27
CA LEU A 126 -26.13 -7.19 -12.09
C LEU A 126 -25.07 -6.14 -12.44
N GLU A 127 -24.38 -6.27 -13.55
CA GLU A 127 -23.42 -5.26 -14.05
C GLU A 127 -24.11 -3.91 -14.32
N VAL A 128 -25.29 -3.93 -14.98
CA VAL A 128 -26.11 -2.74 -15.19
C VAL A 128 -26.53 -2.11 -13.86
N TRP A 129 -27.06 -2.91 -12.92
CA TRP A 129 -27.50 -2.43 -11.62
C TRP A 129 -26.33 -1.94 -10.73
N CYS A 130 -25.17 -2.54 -10.85
CA CYS A 130 -23.95 -2.02 -10.21
C CYS A 130 -23.58 -0.62 -10.73
N SER A 131 -24.00 -0.25 -11.94
CA SER A 131 -23.68 1.03 -12.57
C SER A 131 -24.85 2.04 -12.51
N ASP A 132 -25.94 1.72 -11.78
CA ASP A 132 -27.11 2.60 -11.63
C ASP A 132 -26.73 3.94 -10.96
N GLU A 133 -27.53 4.97 -11.24
CA GLU A 133 -27.34 6.31 -10.67
C GLU A 133 -27.57 6.33 -9.14
N ILE A 134 -28.54 5.55 -8.66
CA ILE A 134 -28.95 5.52 -7.25
C ILE A 134 -28.00 4.67 -6.41
N GLU A 135 -27.51 5.25 -5.31
CA GLU A 135 -26.62 4.60 -4.34
C GLU A 135 -27.22 3.29 -3.78
N TYR A 136 -28.50 3.33 -3.41
CA TYR A 136 -29.20 2.17 -2.86
C TYR A 136 -29.21 0.97 -3.82
N SER A 137 -29.51 1.21 -5.09
CA SER A 137 -29.51 0.16 -6.13
C SER A 137 -28.13 -0.46 -6.28
N ARG A 138 -27.06 0.37 -6.33
CA ARG A 138 -25.69 -0.10 -6.41
C ARG A 138 -25.28 -0.93 -5.19
N SER A 139 -25.66 -0.47 -3.99
CA SER A 139 -25.37 -1.20 -2.75
C SER A 139 -26.04 -2.58 -2.73
N ARG A 140 -27.30 -2.66 -3.10
CA ARG A 140 -28.03 -3.94 -3.16
C ARG A 140 -27.48 -4.88 -4.23
N ALA A 141 -27.15 -4.34 -5.42
CA ALA A 141 -26.52 -5.12 -6.48
C ALA A 141 -25.16 -5.70 -6.02
N LEU A 142 -24.38 -4.93 -5.26
CA LEU A 142 -23.12 -5.37 -4.70
C LEU A 142 -23.28 -6.54 -3.70
N ASP A 143 -24.30 -6.45 -2.82
CA ASP A 143 -24.63 -7.53 -1.88
C ASP A 143 -25.06 -8.80 -2.63
N PHE A 144 -25.79 -8.68 -3.74
CA PHE A 144 -26.18 -9.79 -4.59
C PHE A 144 -24.98 -10.45 -5.29
N VAL A 145 -24.07 -9.64 -5.85
CA VAL A 145 -22.82 -10.13 -6.44
C VAL A 145 -21.99 -10.91 -5.42
N PHE A 146 -21.87 -10.38 -4.20
CA PHE A 146 -21.16 -11.05 -3.13
C PHE A 146 -21.83 -12.37 -2.71
N GLY A 147 -23.16 -12.38 -2.58
CA GLY A 147 -23.92 -13.58 -2.22
C GLY A 147 -23.69 -14.72 -3.21
N LEU A 148 -23.74 -14.43 -4.51
CA LEU A 148 -23.46 -15.43 -5.55
C LEU A 148 -22.00 -15.89 -5.53
N LEU A 149 -21.05 -14.95 -5.44
CA LEU A 149 -19.62 -15.26 -5.44
C LEU A 149 -19.19 -16.09 -4.22
N LYS A 150 -19.83 -15.84 -3.07
CA LYS A 150 -19.54 -16.57 -1.83
C LYS A 150 -20.03 -18.02 -1.88
N ASN A 151 -21.19 -18.24 -2.50
CA ASN A 151 -21.90 -19.52 -2.35
C ASN A 151 -21.66 -20.50 -3.50
N LYS A 152 -21.34 -20.02 -4.71
CA LYS A 152 -21.28 -20.87 -5.91
C LYS A 152 -20.04 -20.59 -6.77
N PRO A 153 -19.40 -21.64 -7.34
CA PRO A 153 -18.18 -21.50 -8.14
C PRO A 153 -18.43 -21.04 -9.59
N GLU A 154 -19.69 -20.78 -9.98
CA GLU A 154 -20.04 -20.38 -11.34
C GLU A 154 -19.72 -18.92 -11.59
N GLN A 155 -19.02 -18.61 -12.69
CA GLN A 155 -18.68 -17.25 -13.13
C GLN A 155 -17.92 -16.39 -12.09
N GLU A 156 -17.11 -17.01 -11.23
CA GLU A 156 -16.34 -16.35 -10.16
C GLU A 156 -15.53 -15.17 -10.68
N ALA A 157 -14.87 -15.30 -11.83
CA ALA A 157 -14.01 -14.25 -12.39
C ALA A 157 -14.82 -12.99 -12.74
N ASN A 158 -16.03 -13.16 -13.33
CA ASN A 158 -16.89 -12.03 -13.69
C ASN A 158 -17.48 -11.35 -12.45
N LEU A 159 -17.96 -12.14 -11.48
CA LEU A 159 -18.50 -11.61 -10.22
C LEU A 159 -17.43 -10.88 -9.42
N LEU A 160 -16.21 -11.45 -9.31
CA LEU A 160 -15.09 -10.82 -8.64
C LEU A 160 -14.70 -9.49 -9.31
N ARG A 161 -14.68 -9.46 -10.65
CA ARG A 161 -14.41 -8.22 -11.41
C ARG A 161 -15.44 -7.14 -11.12
N LEU A 162 -16.73 -7.48 -11.04
CA LEU A 162 -17.77 -6.53 -10.68
C LEU A 162 -17.56 -5.96 -9.28
N LEU A 163 -17.21 -6.82 -8.30
CA LEU A 163 -16.97 -6.41 -6.92
C LEU A 163 -15.73 -5.51 -6.81
N VAL A 164 -14.63 -5.88 -7.46
CA VAL A 164 -13.37 -5.14 -7.46
C VAL A 164 -13.50 -3.78 -8.14
N ASN A 165 -14.23 -3.68 -9.25
CA ASN A 165 -14.46 -2.40 -9.93
C ASN A 165 -15.21 -1.39 -9.06
N LYS A 166 -15.97 -1.85 -8.06
CA LYS A 166 -16.68 -0.97 -7.12
C LYS A 166 -15.79 -0.35 -6.03
N LEU A 167 -14.53 -0.74 -5.92
CA LEU A 167 -13.54 -0.02 -5.11
C LEU A 167 -13.31 1.41 -5.62
N GLY A 168 -13.58 1.67 -6.91
CA GLY A 168 -13.51 2.98 -7.54
C GLY A 168 -14.83 3.74 -7.63
N ASP A 169 -15.88 3.32 -6.93
CA ASP A 169 -17.18 4.00 -6.99
C ASP A 169 -17.10 5.47 -6.52
N ARG A 170 -17.94 6.33 -7.11
CA ARG A 170 -18.03 7.76 -6.77
C ARG A 170 -18.37 7.95 -5.29
N GLU A 171 -19.30 7.12 -4.78
CA GLU A 171 -19.74 7.16 -3.40
C GLU A 171 -18.79 6.38 -2.50
N ARG A 172 -18.27 7.07 -1.48
CA ARG A 172 -17.34 6.46 -0.52
C ARG A 172 -17.95 5.26 0.22
N LYS A 173 -19.26 5.30 0.49
CA LYS A 173 -19.97 4.22 1.16
C LYS A 173 -19.95 2.94 0.34
N ILE A 174 -20.17 3.03 -0.98
CA ILE A 174 -20.14 1.88 -1.88
C ILE A 174 -18.74 1.29 -1.97
N ALA A 175 -17.70 2.13 -2.15
CA ALA A 175 -16.31 1.69 -2.18
C ALA A 175 -15.89 1.00 -0.86
N SER A 176 -16.29 1.55 0.29
CA SER A 176 -16.03 0.94 1.60
C SER A 176 -16.80 -0.38 1.77
N ARG A 177 -18.06 -0.45 1.28
CA ARG A 177 -18.83 -1.70 1.27
C ARG A 177 -18.16 -2.77 0.41
N ALA A 178 -17.70 -2.42 -0.79
CA ALA A 178 -16.97 -3.34 -1.66
C ALA A 178 -15.70 -3.88 -0.99
N SER A 179 -14.92 -3.01 -0.36
CA SER A 179 -13.73 -3.40 0.43
C SER A 179 -14.08 -4.39 1.54
N TYR A 180 -15.13 -4.09 2.31
CA TYR A 180 -15.59 -4.96 3.38
C TYR A 180 -16.04 -6.35 2.87
N LEU A 181 -16.81 -6.37 1.77
CA LEU A 181 -17.28 -7.64 1.18
C LEU A 181 -16.13 -8.48 0.62
N LEU A 182 -15.10 -7.85 0.02
CA LEU A 182 -13.89 -8.54 -0.43
C LEU A 182 -13.15 -9.20 0.75
N LEU A 183 -13.05 -8.50 1.88
CA LEU A 183 -12.42 -9.07 3.09
C LEU A 183 -13.24 -10.22 3.66
N GLN A 184 -14.57 -10.10 3.69
CA GLN A 184 -15.45 -11.21 4.08
C GLN A 184 -15.28 -12.41 3.15
N LEU A 185 -15.14 -12.18 1.84
CA LEU A 185 -14.88 -13.25 0.88
C LEU A 185 -13.58 -14.00 1.20
N LEU A 186 -12.51 -13.26 1.52
CA LEU A 186 -11.21 -13.83 1.88
C LEU A 186 -11.24 -14.62 3.21
N ASN A 187 -12.12 -14.24 4.13
CA ASN A 187 -12.33 -14.99 5.37
C ASN A 187 -13.04 -16.32 5.13
N VAL A 188 -14.01 -16.36 4.21
CA VAL A 188 -14.75 -17.58 3.85
C VAL A 188 -13.91 -18.48 2.93
N HIS A 189 -13.23 -17.89 1.95
CA HIS A 189 -12.42 -18.58 0.94
C HIS A 189 -10.96 -18.10 0.95
N PRO A 190 -10.13 -18.53 1.93
CA PRO A 190 -8.74 -18.09 2.03
C PRO A 190 -7.90 -18.38 0.79
N GLY A 191 -8.18 -19.48 0.08
CA GLY A 191 -7.48 -19.86 -1.15
C GLY A 191 -7.65 -18.88 -2.32
N MET A 192 -8.64 -17.98 -2.27
CA MET A 192 -8.86 -16.95 -3.29
C MET A 192 -7.92 -15.73 -3.16
N LYS A 193 -7.11 -15.61 -2.10
CA LYS A 193 -6.24 -14.44 -1.87
C LYS A 193 -5.41 -14.05 -3.10
N GLY A 194 -4.71 -15.03 -3.70
CA GLY A 194 -3.87 -14.78 -4.88
C GLY A 194 -4.65 -14.28 -6.10
N ILE A 195 -5.88 -14.78 -6.28
CA ILE A 195 -6.78 -14.39 -7.38
C ILE A 195 -7.33 -12.98 -7.14
N VAL A 196 -7.80 -12.69 -5.93
CA VAL A 196 -8.33 -11.37 -5.55
C VAL A 196 -7.26 -10.29 -5.71
N ILE A 197 -6.04 -10.53 -5.19
CA ILE A 197 -4.91 -9.60 -5.32
C ILE A 197 -4.59 -9.35 -6.81
N GLY A 198 -4.55 -10.40 -7.63
CA GLY A 198 -4.29 -10.27 -9.07
C GLY A 198 -5.40 -9.51 -9.81
N THR A 199 -6.66 -9.71 -9.44
CA THR A 199 -7.78 -8.99 -10.04
C THR A 199 -7.76 -7.51 -9.64
N VAL A 200 -7.45 -7.19 -8.36
CA VAL A 200 -7.29 -5.78 -7.92
C VAL A 200 -6.12 -5.12 -8.63
N GLU A 201 -5.00 -5.80 -8.81
CA GLU A 201 -3.85 -5.32 -9.57
C GLU A 201 -4.26 -4.95 -11.00
N GLN A 202 -4.91 -5.87 -11.72
CA GLN A 202 -5.24 -5.72 -13.14
C GLN A 202 -6.37 -4.72 -13.39
N GLU A 203 -7.46 -4.79 -12.62
CA GLU A 203 -8.68 -4.01 -12.88
C GLU A 203 -8.64 -2.61 -12.27
N VAL A 204 -7.83 -2.38 -11.23
CA VAL A 204 -7.79 -1.09 -10.52
C VAL A 204 -6.42 -0.43 -10.60
N LEU A 205 -5.35 -1.11 -10.23
CA LEU A 205 -4.05 -0.47 -10.07
C LEU A 205 -3.35 -0.20 -11.40
N LEU A 206 -3.38 -1.17 -12.33
CA LEU A 206 -2.74 -1.08 -13.65
C LEU A 206 -3.62 -0.42 -14.69
N LYS A 207 -4.94 -0.36 -14.48
CA LYS A 207 -5.88 0.23 -15.43
C LYS A 207 -5.63 1.73 -15.61
N PRO A 208 -5.38 2.22 -16.82
CA PRO A 208 -5.17 3.64 -17.08
C PRO A 208 -6.42 4.45 -16.76
N GLY A 209 -6.23 5.71 -16.34
CA GLY A 209 -7.34 6.63 -16.04
C GLY A 209 -8.02 6.46 -14.69
N GLN A 210 -7.55 5.53 -13.84
CA GLN A 210 -8.07 5.40 -12.47
C GLN A 210 -7.58 6.54 -11.58
N SER A 211 -8.50 7.10 -10.77
CA SER A 211 -8.18 8.18 -9.85
C SER A 211 -7.24 7.72 -8.73
N LEU A 212 -6.43 8.63 -8.19
CA LEU A 212 -5.57 8.34 -7.02
C LEU A 212 -6.38 7.86 -5.80
N ARG A 213 -7.61 8.36 -5.65
CA ARG A 213 -8.54 7.94 -4.60
C ARG A 213 -8.93 6.46 -4.75
N THR A 214 -9.21 6.01 -5.97
CA THR A 214 -9.52 4.60 -6.27
C THR A 214 -8.32 3.70 -5.92
N LYS A 215 -7.12 4.09 -6.36
CA LYS A 215 -5.87 3.38 -6.03
C LYS A 215 -5.63 3.31 -4.53
N TYR A 216 -5.88 4.42 -3.80
CA TYR A 216 -5.79 4.45 -2.34
C TYR A 216 -6.76 3.47 -1.66
N THR A 217 -8.01 3.42 -2.11
CA THR A 217 -9.00 2.47 -1.57
C THR A 217 -8.59 1.02 -1.83
N ALA A 218 -8.09 0.72 -3.04
CA ALA A 218 -7.61 -0.60 -3.41
C ALA A 218 -6.39 -1.03 -2.56
N ILE A 219 -5.40 -0.16 -2.39
CA ILE A 219 -4.23 -0.44 -1.52
C ILE A 219 -4.65 -0.65 -0.07
N ASN A 220 -5.57 0.16 0.44
CA ASN A 220 -6.10 -0.03 1.80
C ASN A 220 -6.81 -1.38 1.96
N THR A 221 -7.54 -1.84 0.94
CA THR A 221 -8.18 -3.17 0.95
C THR A 221 -7.11 -4.27 0.96
N LEU A 222 -6.07 -4.15 0.13
CA LEU A 222 -4.95 -5.10 0.12
C LEU A 222 -4.19 -5.13 1.45
N ASN A 223 -4.03 -3.97 2.11
CA ASN A 223 -3.38 -3.88 3.42
C ASN A 223 -4.14 -4.58 4.53
N GLN A 224 -5.43 -4.83 4.37
CA GLN A 224 -6.24 -5.57 5.35
C GLN A 224 -6.20 -7.09 5.14
N THR A 225 -5.60 -7.56 4.03
CA THR A 225 -5.46 -9.00 3.77
C THR A 225 -4.60 -9.67 4.86
N ILE A 226 -5.08 -10.79 5.40
CA ILE A 226 -4.36 -11.55 6.42
C ILE A 226 -3.24 -12.34 5.75
N LEU A 227 -2.00 -12.04 6.14
CA LEU A 227 -0.79 -12.72 5.68
C LEU A 227 -0.42 -13.87 6.63
N SER A 228 0.16 -14.92 6.07
CA SER A 228 0.63 -16.09 6.80
C SER A 228 2.02 -16.48 6.31
N THR A 229 2.86 -16.99 7.21
CA THR A 229 4.17 -17.57 6.87
C THR A 229 4.09 -18.80 5.96
N ARG A 230 2.89 -19.41 5.88
CA ARG A 230 2.65 -20.56 5.00
C ARG A 230 2.45 -20.17 3.53
N GLU A 231 2.21 -18.89 3.25
CA GLU A 231 1.87 -18.40 1.91
C GLU A 231 2.81 -17.24 1.50
N PRO A 232 4.13 -17.46 1.43
CA PRO A 232 5.10 -16.40 1.14
C PRO A 232 4.91 -15.78 -0.26
N SER A 233 4.46 -16.59 -1.24
CA SER A 233 4.18 -16.11 -2.60
C SER A 233 3.14 -14.97 -2.66
N ILE A 234 2.20 -14.93 -1.71
CA ILE A 234 1.22 -13.85 -1.59
C ILE A 234 1.89 -12.58 -1.08
N ALA A 235 2.77 -12.69 -0.09
CA ALA A 235 3.53 -11.57 0.44
C ALA A 235 4.48 -10.98 -0.63
N ASP A 236 5.19 -11.84 -1.36
CA ASP A 236 6.07 -11.43 -2.47
C ASP A 236 5.30 -10.71 -3.58
N LYS A 237 4.12 -11.23 -3.95
CA LYS A 237 3.24 -10.58 -4.94
C LYS A 237 2.78 -9.19 -4.47
N LEU A 238 2.40 -9.05 -3.21
CA LEU A 238 2.00 -7.76 -2.63
C LEU A 238 3.16 -6.77 -2.60
N LEU A 239 4.37 -7.21 -2.20
CA LEU A 239 5.57 -6.36 -2.22
C LEU A 239 5.85 -5.82 -3.61
N ARG A 240 5.82 -6.69 -4.64
CA ARG A 240 5.99 -6.27 -6.03
C ARG A 240 4.99 -5.20 -6.41
N ILE A 241 3.70 -5.42 -6.14
CA ILE A 241 2.62 -4.46 -6.44
C ILE A 241 2.87 -3.11 -5.74
N TYR A 242 3.25 -3.13 -4.47
CA TYR A 242 3.50 -1.90 -3.70
C TYR A 242 4.69 -1.12 -4.26
N PHE A 243 5.79 -1.78 -4.60
CA PHE A 243 6.96 -1.12 -5.18
C PHE A 243 6.69 -0.61 -6.59
N ASP A 244 6.00 -1.36 -7.45
CA ASP A 244 5.61 -0.92 -8.78
C ASP A 244 4.72 0.33 -8.72
N MET A 245 3.78 0.37 -7.76
CA MET A 245 2.95 1.56 -7.51
C MET A 245 3.77 2.75 -7.01
N PHE A 246 4.78 2.54 -6.16
CA PHE A 246 5.71 3.59 -5.76
C PHE A 246 6.45 4.18 -6.95
N LEU A 247 7.02 3.32 -7.78
CA LEU A 247 7.74 3.74 -8.99
C LEU A 247 6.83 4.53 -9.94
N ALA A 248 5.58 4.10 -10.10
CA ALA A 248 4.60 4.80 -10.91
C ALA A 248 4.28 6.20 -10.36
N LEU A 249 4.13 6.33 -9.03
CA LEU A 249 3.89 7.62 -8.37
C LEU A 249 5.09 8.57 -8.47
N LEU A 250 6.31 8.06 -8.34
CA LEU A 250 7.52 8.87 -8.52
C LEU A 250 7.66 9.37 -9.96
N LYS A 251 7.37 8.52 -10.96
CA LYS A 251 7.41 8.88 -12.37
C LYS A 251 6.33 9.89 -12.76
N SER A 252 5.17 9.86 -12.11
CA SER A 252 4.05 10.77 -12.41
C SER A 252 4.31 12.22 -11.95
N GLY A 253 5.34 12.48 -11.15
CA GLY A 253 5.68 13.81 -10.64
C GLY A 253 4.66 14.40 -9.65
N VAL A 254 3.60 13.68 -9.29
CA VAL A 254 2.54 14.14 -8.37
C VAL A 254 3.06 14.40 -6.95
N LEU A 255 4.18 13.77 -6.58
CA LEU A 255 4.83 13.95 -5.26
C LEU A 255 5.71 15.20 -5.17
N GLY A 256 5.73 16.05 -6.18
CA GLY A 256 6.61 17.20 -6.30
C GLY A 256 7.89 16.88 -7.08
N ASN A 257 8.31 17.80 -7.93
CA ASN A 257 9.50 17.66 -8.78
C ASN A 257 10.76 17.46 -7.92
N VAL A 258 11.23 16.24 -7.78
CA VAL A 258 12.55 15.89 -7.22
C VAL A 258 13.69 16.32 -8.17
N GLY A 259 13.39 16.97 -9.28
CA GLY A 259 14.34 17.29 -10.36
C GLY A 259 14.66 18.76 -10.63
N ALA A 260 14.11 19.72 -9.88
CA ALA A 260 14.31 21.15 -10.18
C ALA A 260 15.39 21.82 -9.30
N LEU A 261 16.48 21.15 -8.98
CA LEU A 261 17.66 21.74 -8.34
C LEU A 261 18.93 21.64 -9.20
N ASN A 262 18.81 21.61 -10.51
CA ASN A 262 19.95 21.86 -11.39
C ASN A 262 19.53 22.72 -12.58
N GLY A 263 19.87 24.00 -12.45
CA GLY A 263 20.39 24.86 -13.52
C GLY A 263 19.38 25.26 -14.59
N ASP A 264 18.98 26.42 -14.61
CA ASP A 264 19.46 27.44 -15.54
C ASP A 264 18.53 28.65 -15.47
N LYS A 265 19.06 29.68 -14.84
CA LYS A 265 18.54 31.04 -15.05
C LYS A 265 19.03 31.47 -16.43
N ARG A 266 18.15 31.53 -17.41
CA ARG A 266 18.25 32.52 -18.51
C ARG A 266 16.85 32.83 -19.07
N ASP A 267 16.58 34.08 -18.93
CA ASP A 267 15.97 34.99 -19.88
C ASP A 267 14.44 35.20 -19.90
N GLY A 268 14.21 36.43 -19.72
CA GLY A 268 13.16 37.37 -19.82
C GLY A 268 11.98 37.07 -20.75
N GLY A 269 10.78 37.33 -20.29
CA GLY A 269 9.59 37.34 -21.12
C GLY A 269 8.30 37.61 -20.36
N THR A 270 7.95 38.89 -20.28
CA THR A 270 6.61 39.51 -20.19
C THR A 270 5.46 38.84 -19.41
N PRO A 271 4.70 39.59 -18.63
CA PRO A 271 3.61 39.11 -17.78
C PRO A 271 2.37 38.78 -18.58
N ARG A 272 1.92 37.54 -18.56
CA ARG A 272 0.63 37.13 -19.13
C ARG A 272 -0.41 36.81 -18.06
N LYS A 273 -1.43 37.65 -18.04
CA LYS A 273 -2.82 37.52 -17.58
C LYS A 273 -3.16 36.45 -16.50
N LYS A 274 -3.67 36.98 -15.41
CA LYS A 274 -4.48 36.34 -14.36
C LYS A 274 -5.46 35.32 -14.95
N SER A 275 -5.26 34.06 -14.67
CA SER A 275 -6.26 33.00 -14.81
C SER A 275 -6.81 32.62 -13.43
N ASN A 276 -8.11 32.35 -13.40
CA ASN A 276 -9.01 32.18 -12.27
C ASN A 276 -8.52 31.31 -11.10
N PRO A 277 -8.92 31.59 -9.84
CA PRO A 277 -8.48 30.88 -8.64
C PRO A 277 -9.11 29.49 -8.42
N SER A 278 -9.88 28.95 -9.38
CA SER A 278 -10.49 27.61 -9.25
C SER A 278 -9.56 26.43 -9.51
N GLY A 279 -8.36 26.64 -10.06
CA GLY A 279 -7.37 25.57 -10.31
C GLY A 279 -6.50 25.17 -9.12
N SER A 280 -6.39 26.04 -8.10
CA SER A 280 -5.47 25.81 -6.98
C SER A 280 -6.03 24.87 -5.90
N LEU A 281 -7.35 24.79 -5.74
CA LEU A 281 -8.01 23.92 -4.76
C LEU A 281 -8.01 22.42 -5.16
N THR A 282 -7.99 22.14 -6.48
CA THR A 282 -7.96 20.76 -6.98
C THR A 282 -6.57 20.15 -6.88
N VAL A 283 -5.53 20.93 -7.12
CA VAL A 283 -4.12 20.46 -7.05
C VAL A 283 -3.71 20.13 -5.61
N GLY A 284 -4.13 20.92 -4.63
CA GLY A 284 -3.89 20.64 -3.20
C GLY A 284 -4.55 19.33 -2.76
N ASN A 285 -5.77 19.05 -3.21
CA ASN A 285 -6.48 17.83 -2.87
C ASN A 285 -5.84 16.57 -3.48
N GLU A 286 -5.29 16.66 -4.68
CA GLU A 286 -4.61 15.53 -5.32
C GLU A 286 -3.28 15.20 -4.65
N GLN A 287 -2.52 16.21 -4.21
CA GLN A 287 -1.29 16.02 -3.45
C GLN A 287 -1.54 15.36 -2.09
N ASP A 288 -2.58 15.77 -1.37
CA ASP A 288 -2.97 15.15 -0.11
C ASP A 288 -3.35 13.66 -0.28
N VAL A 289 -4.07 13.34 -1.35
CA VAL A 289 -4.45 11.96 -1.66
C VAL A 289 -3.21 11.13 -2.04
N ALA A 290 -2.27 11.72 -2.80
CA ALA A 290 -1.02 11.06 -3.15
C ALA A 290 -0.16 10.75 -1.91
N GLN A 291 -0.06 11.69 -0.96
CA GLN A 291 0.65 11.46 0.30
C GLN A 291 0.01 10.35 1.15
N LYS A 292 -1.34 10.32 1.22
CA LYS A 292 -2.08 9.24 1.89
C LYS A 292 -1.85 7.89 1.21
N LEU A 293 -1.78 7.88 -0.13
CA LEU A 293 -1.49 6.67 -0.89
C LEU A 293 -0.07 6.17 -0.62
N VAL A 294 0.94 7.07 -0.60
CA VAL A 294 2.33 6.71 -0.25
C VAL A 294 2.39 6.14 1.18
N SER A 295 1.73 6.79 2.13
CA SER A 295 1.66 6.28 3.52
C SER A 295 1.01 4.89 3.60
N ALA A 296 -0.05 4.65 2.83
CA ALA A 296 -0.70 3.34 2.77
C ALA A 296 0.19 2.27 2.13
N LEU A 297 0.92 2.62 1.07
CA LEU A 297 1.90 1.73 0.42
C LEU A 297 3.01 1.32 1.38
N LEU A 298 3.63 2.29 2.08
CA LEU A 298 4.67 2.02 3.07
C LEU A 298 4.17 1.14 4.22
N THR A 299 2.94 1.38 4.67
CA THR A 299 2.31 0.50 5.68
C THR A 299 2.12 -0.92 5.15
N GLY A 300 1.73 -1.06 3.89
CA GLY A 300 1.57 -2.36 3.23
C GLY A 300 2.90 -3.11 3.10
N VAL A 301 3.95 -2.43 2.65
CA VAL A 301 5.30 -3.01 2.55
C VAL A 301 5.80 -3.45 3.93
N ASN A 302 5.64 -2.60 4.96
CA ASN A 302 6.03 -2.92 6.33
C ASN A 302 5.34 -4.19 6.86
N ARG A 303 4.07 -4.41 6.50
CA ARG A 303 3.32 -5.61 6.88
C ARG A 303 3.73 -6.86 6.10
N ALA A 304 4.12 -6.71 4.83
CA ALA A 304 4.41 -7.85 3.95
C ALA A 304 5.84 -8.39 4.12
N ILE A 305 6.82 -7.54 4.44
CA ILE A 305 8.25 -7.90 4.57
C ILE A 305 8.49 -9.11 5.49
N PRO A 306 7.88 -9.23 6.70
CA PRO A 306 8.17 -10.37 7.58
C PRO A 306 7.74 -11.73 7.03
N PHE A 307 6.85 -11.74 6.03
CA PHE A 307 6.29 -12.95 5.43
C PHE A 307 6.87 -13.27 4.05
N ALA A 308 7.70 -12.38 3.50
CA ALA A 308 8.26 -12.50 2.17
C ALA A 308 9.56 -13.30 2.15
N THR A 309 9.75 -14.04 1.06
CA THR A 309 10.99 -14.78 0.76
C THR A 309 11.80 -14.16 -0.37
N THR A 310 11.47 -12.91 -0.73
CA THR A 310 12.07 -12.19 -1.86
C THR A 310 13.60 -12.19 -1.79
N GLU A 311 14.26 -12.43 -2.91
CA GLU A 311 15.71 -12.40 -3.04
C GLU A 311 16.30 -11.02 -2.73
N ASP A 312 17.48 -11.01 -2.09
CA ASP A 312 18.16 -9.79 -1.64
C ASP A 312 18.46 -8.82 -2.80
N SER A 313 18.76 -9.33 -3.99
CA SER A 313 19.02 -8.52 -5.19
C SER A 313 17.84 -7.65 -5.64
N THR A 314 16.62 -8.14 -5.47
CA THR A 314 15.40 -7.37 -5.77
C THR A 314 15.09 -6.37 -4.67
N LEU A 315 15.38 -6.71 -3.42
CA LEU A 315 15.23 -5.81 -2.28
C LEU A 315 16.21 -4.63 -2.35
N GLU A 316 17.44 -4.83 -2.81
CA GLU A 316 18.41 -3.73 -3.02
C GLU A 316 17.90 -2.69 -4.02
N LYS A 317 17.33 -3.11 -5.15
CA LYS A 317 16.71 -2.17 -6.11
C LYS A 317 15.55 -1.38 -5.49
N HIS A 318 14.77 -2.04 -4.64
CA HIS A 318 13.68 -1.40 -3.92
C HIS A 318 14.19 -0.45 -2.83
N LEU A 319 15.30 -0.78 -2.14
CA LEU A 319 15.99 0.11 -1.20
C LEU A 319 16.45 1.39 -1.87
N ASP A 320 17.05 1.33 -3.06
CA ASP A 320 17.44 2.53 -3.82
C ASP A 320 16.25 3.44 -4.10
N THR A 321 15.09 2.86 -4.40
CA THR A 321 13.86 3.62 -4.59
C THR A 321 13.41 4.28 -3.28
N LEU A 322 13.49 3.57 -2.15
CA LEU A 322 13.17 4.11 -0.84
C LEU A 322 14.11 5.25 -0.43
N PHE A 323 15.43 5.11 -0.66
CA PHE A 323 16.38 6.19 -0.43
C PHE A 323 16.08 7.43 -1.28
N ARG A 324 15.62 7.29 -2.50
CA ARG A 324 15.13 8.43 -3.31
C ARG A 324 13.94 9.13 -2.67
N ILE A 325 13.03 8.37 -2.04
CA ILE A 325 11.86 8.92 -1.36
C ILE A 325 12.27 9.69 -0.09
N THR A 326 13.33 9.28 0.61
CA THR A 326 13.82 10.04 1.79
C THR A 326 14.23 11.47 1.44
N HIS A 327 14.65 11.72 0.22
CA HIS A 327 15.01 13.06 -0.29
C HIS A 327 13.80 13.79 -0.95
N SER A 328 12.58 13.25 -0.85
CA SER A 328 11.38 13.88 -1.41
C SER A 328 11.03 15.21 -0.73
N SER A 329 10.12 15.98 -1.35
CA SER A 329 9.68 17.27 -0.83
C SER A 329 8.95 17.21 0.50
N ASN A 330 8.37 16.06 0.87
CA ASN A 330 7.59 15.89 2.09
C ASN A 330 8.34 15.09 3.15
N PHE A 331 8.73 15.77 4.25
CA PHE A 331 9.46 15.15 5.35
C PHE A 331 8.68 14.02 6.06
N ASN A 332 7.36 14.11 6.13
CA ASN A 332 6.53 13.05 6.73
C ASN A 332 6.61 11.72 5.95
N THR A 333 6.74 11.79 4.63
CA THR A 333 6.97 10.59 3.80
C THR A 333 8.40 10.08 3.93
N SER A 334 9.37 11.00 4.07
CA SER A 334 10.78 10.65 4.34
C SER A 334 10.92 9.87 5.65
N ILE A 335 10.25 10.28 6.73
CA ILE A 335 10.25 9.54 8.01
C ILE A 335 9.71 8.11 7.81
N GLN A 336 8.60 7.95 7.08
CA GLN A 336 8.01 6.63 6.85
C GLN A 336 8.92 5.73 6.00
N ALA A 337 9.57 6.31 4.99
CA ALA A 337 10.57 5.59 4.18
C ALA A 337 11.77 5.15 5.02
N LEU A 338 12.29 6.03 5.90
CA LEU A 338 13.38 5.71 6.81
C LEU A 338 13.00 4.61 7.82
N MET A 339 11.76 4.61 8.34
CA MET A 339 11.26 3.53 9.21
C MET A 339 11.26 2.18 8.50
N LEU A 340 10.89 2.18 7.22
CA LEU A 340 10.89 0.96 6.43
C LEU A 340 12.31 0.48 6.12
N ILE A 341 13.23 1.42 5.76
CA ILE A 341 14.64 1.11 5.55
C ILE A 341 15.25 0.55 6.84
N GLN A 342 14.95 1.14 8.01
CA GLN A 342 15.40 0.63 9.30
C GLN A 342 14.96 -0.83 9.52
N GLN A 343 13.70 -1.14 9.22
CA GLN A 343 13.21 -2.51 9.38
C GLN A 343 13.92 -3.50 8.45
N LEU A 344 14.17 -3.11 7.19
CA LEU A 344 14.94 -3.92 6.24
C LEU A 344 16.40 -4.07 6.69
N ALA A 345 17.03 -2.98 7.14
CA ALA A 345 18.39 -2.99 7.65
C ALA A 345 18.53 -3.92 8.88
N THR A 346 17.55 -3.88 9.79
CA THR A 346 17.56 -4.73 10.99
C THR A 346 17.29 -6.21 10.65
N SER A 347 16.35 -6.50 9.73
CA SER A 347 15.94 -7.88 9.43
C SER A 347 16.89 -8.59 8.47
N LYS A 348 17.49 -7.88 7.53
CA LYS A 348 18.30 -8.44 6.43
C LYS A 348 19.75 -7.96 6.42
N GLN A 349 20.14 -7.07 7.33
CA GLN A 349 21.48 -6.45 7.40
C GLN A 349 21.91 -5.75 6.10
N LEU A 350 20.94 -5.28 5.30
CA LEU A 350 21.16 -4.62 4.02
C LEU A 350 21.31 -3.11 4.20
N ALA A 351 22.33 -2.52 3.55
CA ALA A 351 22.56 -1.07 3.46
C ALA A 351 22.57 -0.32 4.82
N VAL A 352 23.10 -0.95 5.88
CA VAL A 352 23.10 -0.43 7.27
C VAL A 352 23.82 0.93 7.34
N ASP A 353 25.05 1.04 6.78
CA ASP A 353 25.84 2.28 6.85
C ASP A 353 25.16 3.42 6.08
N ARG A 354 24.58 3.11 4.92
CA ARG A 354 23.82 4.09 4.14
C ARG A 354 22.58 4.58 4.91
N PHE A 355 21.90 3.70 5.65
CA PHE A 355 20.77 4.06 6.50
C PHE A 355 21.20 5.03 7.60
N TYR A 356 22.23 4.70 8.38
CA TYR A 356 22.70 5.57 9.46
C TYR A 356 23.19 6.92 8.95
N ARG A 357 23.89 6.94 7.82
CA ARG A 357 24.32 8.18 7.16
C ARG A 357 23.13 9.05 6.75
N THR A 358 22.13 8.48 6.11
CA THR A 358 20.91 9.19 5.69
C THR A 358 20.10 9.68 6.90
N LEU A 359 19.96 8.86 7.95
CA LEU A 359 19.29 9.24 9.18
C LEU A 359 20.03 10.38 9.90
N TYR A 360 21.36 10.34 9.96
CA TYR A 360 22.18 11.38 10.57
C TYR A 360 22.12 12.71 9.80
N GLU A 361 22.08 12.65 8.46
CA GLU A 361 21.88 13.83 7.61
C GLU A 361 20.47 14.44 7.80
N SER A 362 19.45 13.59 8.00
CA SER A 362 18.06 14.04 8.17
C SER A 362 17.83 14.89 9.43
N LEU A 363 18.72 14.82 10.43
CA LEU A 363 18.69 15.69 11.63
C LEU A 363 18.90 17.16 11.31
N LEU A 364 19.68 17.46 10.26
CA LEU A 364 19.95 18.83 9.82
C LEU A 364 18.95 19.34 8.79
N ASP A 365 17.92 18.55 8.46
CA ASP A 365 16.91 18.96 7.48
C ASP A 365 16.00 20.05 8.06
N PRO A 366 15.91 21.25 7.47
CA PRO A 366 15.08 22.34 7.96
C PRO A 366 13.57 21.98 7.98
N ARG A 367 13.14 21.01 7.16
CA ARG A 367 11.77 20.52 7.11
C ARG A 367 11.37 19.76 8.41
N LEU A 368 12.33 19.33 9.21
CA LEU A 368 12.08 18.73 10.53
C LEU A 368 11.32 19.68 11.44
N ILE A 369 11.65 20.98 11.43
CA ILE A 369 11.03 22.00 12.28
C ILE A 369 9.51 22.09 12.05
N THR A 370 9.09 21.97 10.79
CA THR A 370 7.68 22.08 10.37
C THR A 370 6.92 20.77 10.35
N SER A 371 7.59 19.66 10.64
CA SER A 371 6.98 18.32 10.60
C SER A 371 5.92 18.15 11.69
N SER A 372 4.80 17.52 11.35
CA SER A 372 3.76 17.13 12.31
C SER A 372 4.01 15.78 12.99
N LYS A 373 5.06 15.04 12.61
CA LYS A 373 5.32 13.66 13.06
C LYS A 373 6.61 13.52 13.89
N HIS A 374 6.91 14.52 14.73
CA HIS A 374 8.10 14.51 15.61
C HIS A 374 8.19 13.26 16.48
N ALA A 375 7.07 12.84 17.12
CA ALA A 375 7.06 11.64 17.96
C ALA A 375 7.43 10.36 17.18
N LEU A 376 6.96 10.25 15.93
CA LEU A 376 7.30 9.12 15.07
C LEU A 376 8.79 9.13 14.69
N TYR A 377 9.35 10.32 14.43
CA TYR A 377 10.75 10.50 14.12
C TYR A 377 11.67 10.18 15.29
N LEU A 378 11.34 10.66 16.50
CA LEU A 378 12.09 10.33 17.71
C LEU A 378 12.03 8.83 18.02
N ASN A 379 10.90 8.19 17.82
CA ASN A 379 10.78 6.73 17.97
C ASN A 379 11.65 5.97 16.94
N LEU A 380 11.75 6.47 15.70
CA LEU A 380 12.65 5.92 14.69
C LEU A 380 14.11 6.00 15.17
N ILE A 381 14.55 7.18 15.62
CA ILE A 381 15.92 7.39 16.14
C ILE A 381 16.18 6.47 17.33
N PHE A 382 15.26 6.41 18.30
CA PHE A 382 15.41 5.55 19.47
C PHE A 382 15.59 4.07 19.08
N ARG A 383 14.76 3.56 18.17
CA ARG A 383 14.88 2.18 17.69
C ARG A 383 16.18 1.93 16.92
N ALA A 384 16.59 2.89 16.11
CA ALA A 384 17.84 2.78 15.36
C ALA A 384 19.03 2.73 16.30
N MET A 385 19.10 3.65 17.28
CA MET A 385 20.21 3.71 18.25
C MET A 385 20.23 2.51 19.20
N LYS A 386 19.06 2.07 19.68
CA LYS A 386 18.97 0.92 20.58
C LYS A 386 19.48 -0.38 19.94
N ASN A 387 19.35 -0.51 18.63
CA ASN A 387 19.78 -1.69 17.88
C ASN A 387 21.20 -1.55 17.31
N ASP A 388 21.86 -0.41 17.52
CA ASP A 388 23.21 -0.17 17.03
C ASP A 388 24.24 -0.78 17.99
N ALA A 389 25.23 -1.46 17.44
CA ALA A 389 26.36 -2.00 18.19
C ALA A 389 27.49 -0.98 18.37
N ASP A 390 27.51 0.11 17.59
CA ASP A 390 28.58 1.10 17.62
C ASP A 390 28.25 2.31 18.50
N VAL A 391 28.85 2.34 19.67
CA VAL A 391 28.71 3.44 20.64
C VAL A 391 29.18 4.79 20.08
N ARG A 392 30.16 4.82 19.16
CA ARG A 392 30.66 6.06 18.56
C ARG A 392 29.56 6.72 17.71
N ARG A 393 28.83 5.91 16.95
CA ARG A 393 27.65 6.41 16.19
C ARG A 393 26.58 6.96 17.13
N VAL A 394 26.27 6.24 18.20
CA VAL A 394 25.27 6.69 19.17
C VAL A 394 25.69 8.03 19.80
N LYS A 395 26.97 8.18 20.20
CA LYS A 395 27.52 9.47 20.70
C LYS A 395 27.36 10.59 19.69
N ALA A 396 27.64 10.32 18.40
CA ALA A 396 27.47 11.30 17.32
C ALA A 396 26.02 11.76 17.16
N PHE A 397 25.07 10.84 17.20
CA PHE A 397 23.64 11.17 17.16
C PHE A 397 23.21 12.00 18.35
N VAL A 398 23.64 11.64 19.58
CA VAL A 398 23.32 12.40 20.78
C VAL A 398 23.88 13.81 20.70
N LYS A 399 25.15 13.99 20.32
CA LYS A 399 25.77 15.31 20.13
C LYS A 399 24.99 16.18 19.16
N ARG A 400 24.67 15.65 17.98
CA ARG A 400 23.90 16.39 16.95
C ARG A 400 22.48 16.69 17.37
N LEU A 401 21.80 15.76 18.07
CA LEU A 401 20.46 16.00 18.62
C LEU A 401 20.45 17.19 19.57
N ILE A 402 21.45 17.30 20.44
CA ILE A 402 21.56 18.44 21.38
C ILE A 402 21.84 19.73 20.63
N GLN A 403 22.71 19.72 19.61
CA GLN A 403 23.00 20.90 18.81
C GLN A 403 21.76 21.52 18.14
N ILE A 404 20.82 20.69 17.69
CA ILE A 404 19.60 21.20 17.02
C ILE A 404 18.49 21.63 17.99
N LEU A 405 18.59 21.38 19.32
CA LEU A 405 17.54 21.69 20.28
C LEU A 405 17.11 23.15 20.27
N THR A 406 18.07 24.06 20.10
CA THR A 406 17.83 25.52 20.09
C THR A 406 16.95 25.98 18.93
N LEU A 407 16.87 25.17 17.87
CA LEU A 407 16.08 25.49 16.66
C LEU A 407 14.64 24.97 16.74
N HIS A 408 14.33 24.15 17.74
CA HIS A 408 13.06 23.41 17.81
C HIS A 408 12.15 23.89 18.93
N GLN A 409 10.88 23.51 18.83
CA GLN A 409 9.87 23.83 19.84
C GLN A 409 10.13 23.06 21.16
N PRO A 410 9.67 23.59 22.30
CA PRO A 410 9.89 22.96 23.62
C PRO A 410 9.39 21.50 23.70
N SER A 411 8.31 21.16 23.01
CA SER A 411 7.77 19.79 22.97
C SER A 411 8.74 18.80 22.33
N PHE A 412 9.44 19.19 21.27
CA PHE A 412 10.48 18.38 20.65
C PHE A 412 11.71 18.27 21.55
N THR A 413 12.12 19.39 22.17
CA THR A 413 13.24 19.44 23.12
C THR A 413 13.04 18.46 24.28
N CYS A 414 11.87 18.49 24.92
CA CYS A 414 11.53 17.53 25.99
C CYS A 414 11.58 16.08 25.49
N GLY A 415 11.09 15.83 24.27
CA GLY A 415 11.13 14.51 23.66
C GLY A 415 12.55 14.01 23.43
N VAL A 416 13.46 14.87 22.96
CA VAL A 416 14.89 14.53 22.74
C VAL A 416 15.58 14.28 24.07
N LEU A 417 15.37 15.11 25.08
CA LEU A 417 15.98 14.92 26.41
C LEU A 417 15.52 13.60 27.05
N PHE A 418 14.23 13.28 26.93
CA PHE A 418 13.71 11.99 27.37
C PHE A 418 14.36 10.83 26.61
N LEU A 419 14.50 10.94 25.29
CA LEU A 419 15.16 9.94 24.45
C LEU A 419 16.60 9.70 24.90
N ILE A 420 17.36 10.75 25.15
CA ILE A 420 18.76 10.66 25.64
C ILE A 420 18.81 9.98 27.00
N SER A 421 17.92 10.33 27.93
CA SER A 421 17.81 9.68 29.23
C SER A 421 17.54 8.17 29.12
N GLU A 422 16.68 7.76 28.17
CA GLU A 422 16.43 6.33 27.91
C GLU A 422 17.64 5.63 27.26
N LEU A 423 18.36 6.32 26.37
CA LEU A 423 19.57 5.78 25.76
C LEU A 423 20.70 5.62 26.78
N GLN A 424 20.85 6.52 27.76
CA GLN A 424 21.83 6.40 28.83
C GLN A 424 21.65 5.13 29.70
N LYS A 425 20.41 4.65 29.85
CA LYS A 425 20.15 3.37 30.54
C LYS A 425 20.68 2.17 29.76
N THR A 426 20.68 2.27 28.41
CA THR A 426 21.16 1.20 27.53
C THR A 426 22.68 1.31 27.29
N PHE A 427 23.19 2.53 27.17
CA PHE A 427 24.59 2.84 26.91
C PHE A 427 25.17 3.73 27.99
N PRO A 428 25.72 3.15 29.08
CA PRO A 428 26.32 3.91 30.18
C PRO A 428 27.46 4.83 29.72
N ASP A 429 28.18 4.45 28.68
CA ASP A 429 29.30 5.21 28.09
C ASP A 429 28.88 6.59 27.53
N LEU A 430 27.58 6.87 27.40
CA LEU A 430 27.11 8.21 27.06
C LEU A 430 27.40 9.24 28.15
N ARG A 431 27.64 8.81 29.38
CA ARG A 431 28.02 9.72 30.48
C ARG A 431 29.38 10.38 30.25
N THR A 432 30.29 9.72 29.53
CA THR A 432 31.58 10.33 29.21
C THR A 432 31.46 11.64 28.44
N LEU A 433 30.38 11.80 27.66
CA LEU A 433 30.10 13.07 26.98
C LEU A 433 29.71 14.22 27.93
N LEU A 434 29.37 13.91 29.20
CA LEU A 434 29.03 14.89 30.22
C LEU A 434 30.17 15.09 31.22
N ASP A 435 30.88 14.01 31.57
CA ASP A 435 31.82 13.97 32.66
C ASP A 435 33.27 14.20 32.20
N ASP A 436 33.59 13.79 30.96
CA ASP A 436 34.95 13.91 30.45
C ASP A 436 35.15 15.26 29.75
N PRO A 437 36.28 15.93 29.98
CA PRO A 437 36.64 17.14 29.24
C PRO A 437 36.87 16.83 27.75
N GLU A 438 36.73 17.84 26.90
CA GLU A 438 37.06 17.72 25.50
C GLU A 438 38.55 17.40 25.34
N GLU A 439 38.92 16.28 24.70
CA GLU A 439 40.31 15.91 24.45
C GLU A 439 40.87 16.95 23.47
N ALA A 440 41.54 17.97 24.00
CA ALA A 440 42.45 18.78 23.22
C ALA A 440 43.72 17.96 22.98
N ASP A 441 44.14 17.80 21.74
CA ASP A 441 45.49 17.28 21.41
C ASP A 441 46.53 18.26 21.96
N ASP A 442 46.82 18.17 23.25
CA ASP A 442 47.83 18.97 23.92
C ASP A 442 49.17 18.20 24.03
N ASP A 443 49.46 17.28 23.11
CA ASP A 443 50.78 16.68 22.92
C ASP A 443 51.61 17.40 21.84
N GLY A 444 51.31 18.65 21.60
CA GLY A 444 52.15 19.55 20.86
C GLY A 444 53.13 20.23 21.83
N GLU A 445 54.29 19.62 22.11
CA GLU A 445 55.46 20.42 22.51
C GLU A 445 55.47 21.68 21.67
N GLU A 446 55.31 22.85 22.30
CA GLU A 446 55.51 24.14 21.67
C GLU A 446 56.93 24.18 21.13
N VAL A 447 57.14 23.82 19.88
CA VAL A 447 58.42 24.02 19.20
C VAL A 447 58.49 25.50 18.91
N TYR A 448 59.04 26.26 19.85
CA TYR A 448 59.49 27.63 19.61
C TYR A 448 60.53 27.60 18.48
N LYS A 449 60.12 27.99 17.28
CA LYS A 449 61.02 28.34 16.20
C LYS A 449 61.53 29.75 16.47
N ASP A 450 62.72 29.86 17.04
CA ASP A 450 63.49 31.10 17.05
C ASP A 450 63.63 31.58 15.61
N VAL A 451 62.99 32.69 15.28
CA VAL A 451 63.22 33.39 14.02
C VAL A 451 64.51 34.14 14.16
N CYS A 452 65.56 33.53 13.69
CA CYS A 452 66.84 34.27 13.52
C CYS A 452 66.64 35.37 12.49
N GLU A 453 66.60 36.61 12.95
CA GLU A 453 66.87 37.80 12.14
C GLU A 453 68.34 37.77 11.71
N ASP A 454 68.58 37.22 10.53
CA ASP A 454 69.73 37.73 9.74
C ASP A 454 69.61 37.15 8.31
N GLY A 455 69.57 38.08 7.38
CA GLY A 455 69.56 37.79 5.95
C GLY A 455 70.86 37.26 5.48
N LYS A 456 70.86 36.12 4.79
CA LYS A 456 71.72 35.80 3.66
C LYS A 456 71.18 34.65 2.85
N LEU A 457 70.94 34.90 1.60
CA LEU A 457 70.74 33.93 0.54
C LEU A 457 71.97 33.02 0.45
N ASP A 458 71.80 31.73 0.57
CA ASP A 458 72.65 30.75 -0.08
C ASP A 458 71.80 29.51 -0.47
N ASN A 459 71.84 29.22 -1.74
CA ASN A 459 71.29 28.05 -2.39
C ASN A 459 71.95 26.78 -1.85
N VAL A 460 71.17 25.93 -1.18
CA VAL A 460 71.48 24.50 -1.03
C VAL A 460 70.24 23.68 -1.28
N GLU A 461 70.29 22.94 -2.36
CA GLU A 461 69.37 21.82 -2.62
C GLU A 461 69.42 20.86 -1.45
N THR A 462 68.31 20.72 -0.74
CA THR A 462 68.08 19.61 0.22
C THR A 462 66.76 19.00 -0.02
N GLN A 463 66.85 17.74 -0.30
CA GLN A 463 65.83 16.75 -0.52
C GLN A 463 64.60 16.91 0.40
N GLY A 464 63.45 16.67 -0.18
CA GLY A 464 62.12 16.74 0.42
C GLY A 464 61.97 16.14 1.83
N VAL A 465 61.78 17.04 2.76
CA VAL A 465 61.01 16.72 3.96
C VAL A 465 59.64 17.34 3.74
N THR A 466 58.74 16.54 3.26
CA THR A 466 57.33 16.86 3.29
C THR A 466 56.98 17.12 4.75
N SER A 467 56.87 18.39 5.12
CA SER A 467 56.18 18.81 6.33
C SER A 467 54.72 18.33 6.17
N SER A 468 54.45 17.15 6.73
CA SER A 468 53.08 16.73 6.97
C SER A 468 52.46 17.78 7.88
N PHE A 469 51.71 18.71 7.30
CA PHE A 469 50.66 19.42 8.03
C PHE A 469 49.76 18.33 8.58
N VAL A 470 49.94 17.93 9.84
CA VAL A 470 48.98 17.16 10.59
C VAL A 470 47.76 18.07 10.68
N SER A 471 46.86 17.87 9.76
CA SER A 471 45.53 18.45 9.80
C SER A 471 44.93 18.09 11.15
N PRO A 472 44.10 18.96 11.76
CA PRO A 472 43.37 18.66 12.99
C PRO A 472 42.32 17.57 12.70
N ALA A 473 42.80 16.37 12.43
CA ALA A 473 41.95 15.21 12.08
C ALA A 473 41.22 14.60 13.28
N THR A 474 41.49 15.14 14.47
CA THR A 474 41.08 14.57 15.75
C THR A 474 39.88 15.28 16.39
N ALA A 475 39.62 16.54 16.03
CA ALA A 475 38.50 17.31 16.59
C ALA A 475 37.14 16.89 16.01
N TYR A 476 36.07 17.14 16.77
CA TYR A 476 34.70 16.91 16.33
C TYR A 476 34.36 17.76 15.08
N ASP A 477 33.92 17.09 14.04
CA ASP A 477 33.47 17.75 12.80
C ASP A 477 31.98 17.52 12.55
N GLY A 478 31.16 18.53 12.88
CA GLY A 478 29.71 18.52 12.67
C GLY A 478 29.27 18.54 11.19
N ARG A 479 30.17 18.78 10.22
CA ARG A 479 29.86 18.80 8.79
C ARG A 479 29.92 17.42 8.14
N LYS A 480 30.57 16.47 8.82
CA LYS A 480 30.67 15.12 8.26
C LYS A 480 29.29 14.46 8.22
N ARG A 481 29.03 13.83 7.08
CA ARG A 481 27.79 13.09 6.83
C ARG A 481 27.75 11.76 7.55
N ASP A 482 28.94 11.16 7.74
CA ASP A 482 29.08 9.87 8.38
C ASP A 482 29.21 10.04 9.90
N PRO A 483 28.29 9.48 10.72
CA PRO A 483 28.33 9.63 12.16
C PRO A 483 29.57 8.99 12.79
N GLU A 484 30.07 7.89 12.24
CA GLU A 484 31.25 7.18 12.75
C GLU A 484 32.53 8.01 12.65
N HIS A 485 32.64 8.80 11.58
CA HIS A 485 33.83 9.62 11.30
C HIS A 485 33.71 11.06 11.79
N SER A 486 32.67 11.39 12.57
CA SER A 486 32.46 12.74 13.09
C SER A 486 33.33 13.08 14.33
N ASN A 487 34.00 12.10 14.94
CA ASN A 487 34.80 12.21 16.16
C ASN A 487 34.01 12.75 17.38
N ALA A 488 32.70 12.56 17.42
CA ALA A 488 31.87 13.06 18.51
C ALA A 488 32.17 12.43 19.88
N HIS A 489 32.85 11.29 19.91
CA HIS A 489 33.25 10.60 21.14
C HIS A 489 34.37 11.34 21.91
N ARG A 490 35.06 12.28 21.27
CA ARG A 490 36.13 13.13 21.85
C ARG A 490 35.63 14.51 22.28
N SER A 491 34.35 14.83 22.05
CA SER A 491 33.73 16.11 22.37
C SER A 491 32.80 15.98 23.55
N CYS A 492 32.60 17.03 24.33
CA CYS A 492 31.64 17.09 25.43
C CYS A 492 30.31 17.76 24.99
N LEU A 493 29.28 17.67 25.82
CA LEU A 493 27.93 18.21 25.55
C LEU A 493 27.76 19.64 26.10
N TRP A 494 28.70 20.56 25.78
CA TRP A 494 28.67 21.94 26.25
C TRP A 494 27.42 22.72 25.78
N GLU A 495 26.78 22.29 24.68
CA GLU A 495 25.56 22.91 24.16
C GLU A 495 24.39 22.85 25.15
N LEU A 496 24.38 21.91 26.10
CA LEU A 496 23.38 21.86 27.17
C LEU A 496 23.43 23.08 28.08
N VAL A 497 24.62 23.65 28.29
CA VAL A 497 24.82 24.87 29.11
C VAL A 497 24.32 26.10 28.34
N SER A 498 24.41 26.08 27.02
CA SER A 498 24.01 27.16 26.12
C SER A 498 22.52 27.16 25.77
N CYS A 499 21.74 26.16 26.24
CA CYS A 499 20.28 26.16 26.05
C CYS A 499 19.70 27.41 26.72
N PRO A 500 19.14 28.38 25.99
CA PRO A 500 18.60 29.59 26.59
C PRO A 500 17.50 29.19 27.59
N HIS A 501 17.59 29.73 28.81
CA HIS A 501 16.47 29.70 29.75
C HIS A 501 15.22 30.21 29.02
N PRO A 502 14.07 29.55 29.11
CA PRO A 502 12.85 30.09 28.57
C PRO A 502 12.65 31.51 29.16
N PRO A 503 12.22 32.49 28.38
CA PRO A 503 11.99 33.84 28.88
C PRO A 503 11.05 33.75 30.10
N PRO A 504 11.27 34.52 31.17
CA PRO A 504 10.58 34.35 32.45
C PRO A 504 9.13 34.88 32.41
N HIS A 505 8.38 34.72 31.41
CA HIS A 505 6.94 35.01 31.37
C HIS A 505 6.28 34.28 30.18
N GLN A 506 5.76 33.10 30.44
CA GLN A 506 4.44 32.66 29.99
C GLN A 506 4.18 31.21 30.46
N GLY A 507 3.41 31.11 31.55
CA GLY A 507 2.52 29.99 31.77
C GLY A 507 3.08 28.70 32.36
N LEU A 508 3.64 28.75 33.57
CA LEU A 508 3.46 27.65 34.53
C LEU A 508 2.00 27.70 35.01
N ILE A 509 1.11 27.06 34.28
CA ILE A 509 -0.22 26.68 34.74
C ILE A 509 -0.36 25.18 34.56
N GLN A 510 -0.36 24.51 35.70
CA GLN A 510 -1.02 23.26 36.03
C GLN A 510 -0.56 21.98 35.32
N MET A 511 0.29 21.25 35.98
CA MET A 511 0.12 19.81 36.19
C MET A 511 0.46 19.53 37.66
N THR A 512 -0.53 19.56 38.50
CA THR A 512 -0.73 18.74 39.67
C THR A 512 -1.57 17.56 39.28
#